data_9e6c03f8435f87b0cfe15118c59da9c7
#
_entry.id   9e6c03f8435f87b0cfe15118c59da9c7
#
_cell.length_a   1.000
_cell.length_b   1.000
_cell.length_c   1.000
_cell.angle_alpha   90.00
_cell.angle_beta   90.00
_cell.angle_gamma   90.00
#
_symmetry.space_group_name_H-M   'P 1'
#
loop_
_entity.id
_entity.type
_entity.pdbx_description
1 polymer ?
#
loop_
_entity_poly.entity_id
_entity_poly.type
_entity_poly.pdbx_seq_one_letter_code
_entity_poly.pdbx_strand_id
1 'polypeptide(L)'
;YGGAAISTQARQVRRGAQVIVATPGRLVDMIKQGIVKLKNIDFVVLDEADEMLNMGFKDDLDAILSQTPDTKVTWLFSATMPREVARIAKSYMADPFEITVGTKNKSAENIEHSYYTVSMRDKYPALKRILDVNPKMFGLVFCRTKRDTQQVADNLMRDGYNAEPLHGDLSQMQRDQVMAKFRDRTLQILVATD
;
A
#
# COMPACT_ATOMS: atom_id res chain seq x y z
N TYR A 1 3.04 10.23 5.54
CA TYR A 1 2.40 9.72 4.32
C TYR A 1 2.27 10.82 3.27
N GLY A 2 2.10 10.44 2.01
CA GLY A 2 1.94 11.36 0.89
C GLY A 2 0.69 12.24 1.03
N GLY A 3 0.66 13.39 0.32
CA GLY A 3 -0.47 14.32 0.31
C GLY A 3 -0.58 15.28 1.50
N ALA A 4 0.04 15.00 2.64
CA ALA A 4 0.08 15.91 3.78
C ALA A 4 1.25 16.92 3.66
N ALA A 5 1.02 18.17 4.09
CA ALA A 5 2.04 19.21 4.08
C ALA A 5 3.19 18.83 5.04
N ILE A 6 4.42 18.84 4.54
CA ILE A 6 5.62 18.49 5.32
C ILE A 6 5.80 19.40 6.54
N SER A 7 5.41 20.69 6.43
CA SER A 7 5.49 21.65 7.53
C SER A 7 4.61 21.27 8.73
N THR A 8 3.43 20.71 8.48
CA THR A 8 2.53 20.23 9.54
C THR A 8 3.11 19.01 10.24
N GLN A 9 3.64 18.06 9.47
CA GLN A 9 4.30 16.87 10.00
C GLN A 9 5.57 17.23 10.79
N ALA A 10 6.39 18.15 10.27
CA ALA A 10 7.57 18.65 10.95
C ALA A 10 7.25 19.26 12.33
N ARG A 11 6.14 20.00 12.42
CA ARG A 11 5.67 20.58 13.68
C ARG A 11 5.30 19.49 14.69
N GLN A 12 4.63 18.44 14.24
CA GLN A 12 4.25 17.31 15.10
C GLN A 12 5.50 16.58 15.63
N VAL A 13 6.47 16.28 14.76
CA VAL A 13 7.72 15.62 15.17
C VAL A 13 8.49 16.47 16.20
N ARG A 14 8.63 17.78 15.95
CA ARG A 14 9.32 18.71 16.87
C ARG A 14 8.63 18.86 18.25
N ARG A 15 7.36 18.52 18.35
CA ARG A 15 6.62 18.48 19.63
C ARG A 15 6.93 17.24 20.48
N GLY A 16 7.76 16.32 19.98
CA GLY A 16 8.18 15.14 20.71
C GLY A 16 7.37 13.89 20.34
N ALA A 17 7.23 13.58 19.08
CA ALA A 17 6.62 12.33 18.63
C ALA A 17 7.46 11.13 19.12
N GLN A 18 6.85 10.22 19.86
CA GLN A 18 7.48 8.99 20.35
C GLN A 18 7.50 7.88 19.30
N VAL A 19 6.53 7.88 18.39
CA VAL A 19 6.42 6.93 17.29
C VAL A 19 6.26 7.71 15.98
N ILE A 20 7.03 7.34 14.96
CA ILE A 20 6.96 7.90 13.62
C ILE A 20 6.53 6.79 12.66
N VAL A 21 5.40 6.99 11.98
CA VAL A 21 4.92 6.12 10.89
C VAL A 21 5.08 6.89 9.59
N ALA A 22 5.86 6.35 8.66
CA ALA A 22 6.16 7.03 7.41
C ALA A 22 6.41 6.04 6.27
N THR A 23 6.19 6.50 5.04
CA THR A 23 6.73 5.85 3.84
C THR A 23 8.22 6.18 3.70
N PRO A 24 9.05 5.28 3.09
CA PRO A 24 10.50 5.47 3.02
C PRO A 24 10.90 6.85 2.46
N GLY A 25 10.41 7.22 1.26
CA GLY A 25 10.77 8.50 0.64
C GLY A 25 10.42 9.72 1.50
N ARG A 26 9.26 9.73 2.19
CA ARG A 26 8.90 10.84 3.10
C ARG A 26 9.83 10.90 4.31
N LEU A 27 10.23 9.76 4.84
CA LEU A 27 11.15 9.71 5.98
C LEU A 27 12.55 10.22 5.59
N VAL A 28 13.05 9.81 4.42
CA VAL A 28 14.32 10.29 3.86
C VAL A 28 14.29 11.82 3.68
N ASP A 29 13.20 12.38 3.13
CA ASP A 29 13.05 13.84 3.01
C ASP A 29 13.13 14.55 4.37
N MET A 30 12.48 14.02 5.39
CA MET A 30 12.48 14.60 6.74
C MET A 30 13.84 14.47 7.42
N ILE A 31 14.57 13.40 7.17
CA ILE A 31 15.94 13.20 7.65
C ILE A 31 16.89 14.20 6.98
N LYS A 32 16.83 14.34 5.65
CA LYS A 32 17.63 15.31 4.89
C LYS A 32 17.42 16.76 5.34
N GLN A 33 16.20 17.08 5.75
CA GLN A 33 15.84 18.41 6.30
C GLN A 33 16.18 18.56 7.80
N GLY A 34 16.76 17.54 8.43
CA GLY A 34 17.11 17.57 9.86
C GLY A 34 15.90 17.61 10.81
N ILE A 35 14.70 17.27 10.30
CA ILE A 35 13.45 17.25 11.09
C ILE A 35 13.41 15.99 11.96
N VAL A 36 13.82 14.85 11.39
CA VAL A 36 13.89 13.56 12.07
C VAL A 36 15.35 13.18 12.28
N LYS A 37 15.67 12.70 13.48
CA LYS A 37 16.98 12.16 13.83
C LYS A 37 16.79 10.74 14.35
N LEU A 38 17.46 9.77 13.72
CA LEU A 38 17.28 8.34 14.04
C LEU A 38 18.33 7.76 14.99
N LYS A 39 19.27 8.59 15.47
CA LYS A 39 20.42 8.14 16.28
C LYS A 39 20.05 7.53 17.65
N ASN A 40 18.85 7.82 18.15
CA ASN A 40 18.41 7.41 19.50
C ASN A 40 17.12 6.58 19.44
N ILE A 41 16.84 5.91 18.34
CA ILE A 41 15.68 5.03 18.26
C ILE A 41 16.01 3.65 18.84
N ASP A 42 15.05 3.07 19.52
CA ASP A 42 15.16 1.73 20.11
C ASP A 42 14.60 0.66 19.17
N PHE A 43 13.60 1.00 18.36
CA PHE A 43 12.88 0.07 17.51
C PHE A 43 12.72 0.58 16.09
N VAL A 44 12.88 -0.34 15.15
CA VAL A 44 12.50 -0.15 13.74
C VAL A 44 11.53 -1.26 13.34
N VAL A 45 10.43 -0.86 12.75
CA VAL A 45 9.46 -1.81 12.16
C VAL A 45 9.41 -1.57 10.65
N LEU A 46 9.74 -2.61 9.89
CA LEU A 46 9.58 -2.65 8.45
C LEU A 46 8.32 -3.48 8.16
N ASP A 47 7.27 -2.83 7.69
CA ASP A 47 6.01 -3.48 7.33
C ASP A 47 5.85 -3.50 5.83
N GLU A 48 5.27 -4.57 5.26
CA GLU A 48 5.16 -4.80 3.82
C GLU A 48 6.53 -4.69 3.11
N ALA A 49 7.56 -5.36 3.67
CA ALA A 49 8.95 -5.20 3.21
C ALA A 49 9.15 -5.64 1.75
N ASP A 50 8.45 -6.68 1.29
CA ASP A 50 8.44 -7.12 -0.11
C ASP A 50 7.84 -6.05 -1.03
N GLU A 51 6.75 -5.40 -0.62
CA GLU A 51 6.11 -4.37 -1.42
C GLU A 51 6.96 -3.09 -1.49
N MET A 52 7.59 -2.69 -0.40
CA MET A 52 8.53 -1.57 -0.42
C MET A 52 9.66 -1.80 -1.43
N LEU A 53 10.17 -3.02 -1.54
CA LEU A 53 11.22 -3.36 -2.51
C LEU A 53 10.69 -3.42 -3.95
N ASN A 54 9.49 -3.96 -4.16
CA ASN A 54 8.81 -3.98 -5.46
C ASN A 54 8.59 -2.55 -5.99
N MET A 55 8.29 -1.60 -5.09
CA MET A 55 8.15 -0.18 -5.40
C MET A 55 9.49 0.56 -5.60
N GLY A 56 10.63 -0.11 -5.45
CA GLY A 56 11.96 0.47 -5.68
C GLY A 56 12.55 1.25 -4.50
N PHE A 57 12.00 1.13 -3.29
CA PHE A 57 12.48 1.86 -2.10
C PHE A 57 13.74 1.27 -1.44
N LYS A 58 14.49 0.40 -2.15
CA LYS A 58 15.68 -0.22 -1.60
C LYS A 58 16.71 0.80 -1.09
N ASP A 59 17.04 1.78 -1.92
CA ASP A 59 18.05 2.79 -1.56
C ASP A 59 17.59 3.71 -0.43
N ASP A 60 16.28 4.00 -0.39
CA ASP A 60 15.68 4.75 0.72
C ASP A 60 15.74 3.97 2.04
N LEU A 61 15.47 2.66 2.00
CA LEU A 61 15.58 1.79 3.17
C LEU A 61 17.02 1.71 3.68
N ASP A 62 17.98 1.51 2.77
CA ASP A 62 19.41 1.49 3.12
C ASP A 62 19.84 2.85 3.72
N ALA A 63 19.39 3.97 3.15
CA ALA A 63 19.67 5.31 3.68
C ALA A 63 19.06 5.57 5.07
N ILE A 64 17.89 5.02 5.36
CA ILE A 64 17.23 5.12 6.67
C ILE A 64 17.97 4.24 7.68
N LEU A 65 18.13 2.96 7.37
CA LEU A 65 18.67 1.96 8.29
C LEU A 65 20.13 2.23 8.67
N SER A 66 20.94 2.77 7.74
CA SER A 66 22.32 3.16 8.01
C SER A 66 22.48 4.32 9.03
N GLN A 67 21.42 5.07 9.29
CA GLN A 67 21.43 6.17 10.28
C GLN A 67 20.87 5.77 11.65
N THR A 68 20.44 4.52 11.78
CA THR A 68 19.92 3.99 13.05
C THR A 68 21.04 3.33 13.86
N PRO A 69 20.97 3.33 15.21
CA PRO A 69 22.00 2.70 16.04
C PRO A 69 22.03 1.18 15.84
N ASP A 70 23.20 0.57 16.01
CA ASP A 70 23.34 -0.90 15.92
C ASP A 70 22.63 -1.63 17.06
N THR A 71 22.37 -0.93 18.17
CA THR A 71 21.66 -1.46 19.34
C THR A 71 20.15 -1.55 19.17
N LYS A 72 19.59 -0.99 18.06
CA LYS A 72 18.15 -1.05 17.82
C LYS A 72 17.64 -2.47 17.65
N VAL A 73 16.40 -2.70 18.04
CA VAL A 73 15.65 -3.91 17.69
C VAL A 73 14.92 -3.66 16.37
N THR A 74 15.05 -4.58 15.42
CA THR A 74 14.38 -4.49 14.13
C THR A 74 13.36 -5.61 13.98
N TRP A 75 12.13 -5.25 13.63
CA TRP A 75 11.07 -6.17 13.23
C TRP A 75 10.78 -6.01 11.75
N LEU A 76 10.67 -7.12 11.05
CA LEU A 76 10.37 -7.15 9.62
C LEU A 76 9.13 -8.01 9.39
N PHE A 77 8.11 -7.41 8.78
CA PHE A 77 6.89 -8.07 8.34
C PHE A 77 6.82 -8.08 6.82
N SER A 78 6.51 -9.23 6.24
CA SER A 78 6.44 -9.40 4.79
C SER A 78 5.52 -10.56 4.45
N ALA A 79 4.71 -10.42 3.40
CA ALA A 79 3.86 -11.51 2.91
C ALA A 79 4.68 -12.57 2.17
N THR A 80 5.77 -12.17 1.52
CA THR A 80 6.69 -13.04 0.79
C THR A 80 8.12 -12.82 1.26
N MET A 81 9.01 -13.80 1.00
CA MET A 81 10.42 -13.70 1.37
C MET A 81 11.33 -13.87 0.13
N PRO A 82 11.30 -12.89 -0.82
CA PRO A 82 12.25 -12.88 -1.93
C PRO A 82 13.68 -12.65 -1.43
N ARG A 83 14.66 -12.89 -2.30
CA ARG A 83 16.09 -12.79 -1.94
C ARG A 83 16.48 -11.41 -1.41
N GLU A 84 15.87 -10.37 -1.91
CA GLU A 84 16.09 -8.97 -1.52
C GLU A 84 15.63 -8.72 -0.08
N VAL A 85 14.44 -9.19 0.31
CA VAL A 85 13.93 -9.10 1.70
C VAL A 85 14.83 -9.88 2.65
N ALA A 86 15.19 -11.11 2.28
CA ALA A 86 16.10 -11.93 3.07
C ALA A 86 17.47 -11.27 3.26
N ARG A 87 17.97 -10.52 2.26
CA ARG A 87 19.22 -9.76 2.37
C ARG A 87 19.09 -8.59 3.34
N ILE A 88 17.98 -7.83 3.30
CA ILE A 88 17.73 -6.76 4.28
C ILE A 88 17.69 -7.34 5.70
N ALA A 89 16.94 -8.40 5.91
CA ALA A 89 16.89 -9.08 7.20
C ALA A 89 18.31 -9.45 7.68
N LYS A 90 19.11 -10.09 6.83
CA LYS A 90 20.49 -10.48 7.16
C LYS A 90 21.44 -9.31 7.42
N SER A 91 21.22 -8.16 6.74
CA SER A 91 22.12 -7.00 6.86
C SER A 91 21.83 -6.12 8.06
N TYR A 92 20.56 -6.05 8.50
CA TYR A 92 20.10 -5.10 9.50
C TYR A 92 19.49 -5.72 10.76
N MET A 93 19.39 -7.05 10.84
CA MET A 93 18.91 -7.78 12.00
C MET A 93 20.01 -8.72 12.50
N ALA A 94 20.29 -8.66 13.79
CA ALA A 94 21.23 -9.58 14.46
C ALA A 94 20.46 -10.82 14.92
N ASP A 95 20.79 -11.99 14.39
CA ASP A 95 20.20 -13.29 14.74
C ASP A 95 18.65 -13.28 14.81
N PRO A 96 17.96 -12.95 13.68
CA PRO A 96 16.51 -12.77 13.72
C PRO A 96 15.79 -14.09 13.96
N PHE A 97 14.81 -14.08 14.88
CA PHE A 97 13.88 -15.16 15.04
C PHE A 97 12.80 -15.10 13.95
N GLU A 98 12.66 -16.15 13.15
CA GLU A 98 11.69 -16.20 12.07
C GLU A 98 10.39 -16.88 12.52
N ILE A 99 9.26 -16.19 12.36
CA ILE A 99 7.92 -16.71 12.56
C ILE A 99 7.22 -16.76 11.20
N THR A 100 6.83 -17.96 10.77
CA THR A 100 6.07 -18.17 9.53
C THR A 100 4.64 -18.58 9.86
N VAL A 101 3.65 -17.85 9.34
CA VAL A 101 2.23 -18.21 9.43
C VAL A 101 1.79 -18.79 8.10
N GLY A 102 1.29 -20.02 8.10
CA GLY A 102 0.94 -20.75 6.88
C GLY A 102 2.15 -21.34 6.15
N THR A 103 2.01 -21.53 4.85
CA THR A 103 3.09 -22.01 3.97
C THR A 103 3.70 -20.85 3.21
N LYS A 104 5.03 -20.72 3.22
CA LYS A 104 5.74 -19.64 2.47
C LYS A 104 5.29 -19.61 1.01
N ASN A 105 4.92 -18.41 0.53
CA ASN A 105 4.54 -18.15 -0.86
C ASN A 105 3.32 -18.95 -1.39
N LYS A 106 2.45 -19.43 -0.53
CA LYS A 106 1.20 -20.09 -0.91
C LYS A 106 0.03 -19.13 -0.76
N SER A 107 -0.87 -19.09 -1.75
CA SER A 107 -2.14 -18.35 -1.64
C SER A 107 -2.96 -18.83 -0.45
N ALA A 108 -3.72 -17.93 0.16
CA ALA A 108 -4.61 -18.31 1.26
C ALA A 108 -5.63 -19.36 0.79
N GLU A 109 -5.80 -20.44 1.55
CA GLU A 109 -6.66 -21.58 1.19
C GLU A 109 -8.13 -21.22 1.04
N ASN A 110 -8.54 -20.08 1.62
CA ASN A 110 -9.93 -19.59 1.60
C ASN A 110 -10.22 -18.61 0.44
N ILE A 111 -9.30 -18.46 -0.53
CA ILE A 111 -9.48 -17.58 -1.70
C ILE A 111 -9.74 -18.44 -2.92
N GLU A 112 -10.91 -18.28 -3.51
CA GLU A 112 -11.24 -18.87 -4.81
C GLU A 112 -10.73 -17.97 -5.93
N HIS A 113 -9.95 -18.54 -6.85
CA HIS A 113 -9.38 -17.85 -7.99
C HIS A 113 -10.10 -18.26 -9.27
N SER A 114 -10.63 -17.28 -9.99
CA SER A 114 -11.21 -17.49 -11.31
C SER A 114 -10.59 -16.53 -12.33
N TYR A 115 -10.42 -16.96 -13.57
CA TYR A 115 -9.94 -16.09 -14.64
C TYR A 115 -10.78 -16.26 -15.91
N TYR A 116 -10.86 -15.17 -16.68
CA TYR A 116 -11.58 -15.13 -17.94
C TYR A 116 -10.67 -14.62 -19.05
N THR A 117 -10.48 -15.41 -20.11
CA THR A 117 -9.72 -14.98 -21.29
C THR A 117 -10.65 -14.21 -22.23
N VAL A 118 -10.40 -12.92 -22.37
CA VAL A 118 -11.23 -12.01 -23.18
C VAL A 118 -10.35 -11.08 -24.01
N SER A 119 -10.86 -10.56 -25.12
CA SER A 119 -10.18 -9.50 -25.87
C SER A 119 -10.23 -8.17 -25.11
N MET A 120 -9.35 -7.22 -25.46
CA MET A 120 -9.31 -5.90 -24.78
C MET A 120 -10.66 -5.18 -24.83
N ARG A 121 -11.37 -5.23 -25.95
CA ARG A 121 -12.69 -4.60 -26.13
C ARG A 121 -13.79 -5.26 -25.30
N ASP A 122 -13.61 -6.52 -24.94
CA ASP A 122 -14.62 -7.32 -24.24
C ASP A 122 -14.40 -7.32 -22.70
N LYS A 123 -13.34 -6.66 -22.21
CA LYS A 123 -13.05 -6.61 -20.75
C LYS A 123 -14.18 -5.96 -19.97
N TYR A 124 -14.66 -4.80 -20.40
CA TYR A 124 -15.74 -4.11 -19.70
C TYR A 124 -17.08 -4.89 -19.79
N PRO A 125 -17.52 -5.38 -20.96
CA PRO A 125 -18.68 -6.28 -21.06
C PRO A 125 -18.58 -7.53 -20.17
N ALA A 126 -17.41 -8.14 -20.06
CA ALA A 126 -17.18 -9.28 -19.17
C ALA A 126 -17.32 -8.89 -17.69
N LEU A 127 -16.72 -7.77 -17.27
CA LEU A 127 -16.86 -7.23 -15.91
C LEU A 127 -18.34 -6.99 -15.60
N LYS A 128 -19.06 -6.32 -16.51
CA LYS A 128 -20.50 -6.04 -16.35
C LYS A 128 -21.30 -7.32 -16.13
N ARG A 129 -21.06 -8.38 -16.93
CA ARG A 129 -21.72 -9.67 -16.74
C ARG A 129 -21.47 -10.29 -15.37
N ILE A 130 -20.24 -10.21 -14.87
CA ILE A 130 -19.90 -10.72 -13.53
C ILE A 130 -20.71 -9.96 -12.47
N LEU A 131 -20.85 -8.65 -12.61
CA LEU A 131 -21.62 -7.82 -11.67
C LEU A 131 -23.12 -8.09 -11.80
N ASP A 132 -23.66 -8.24 -13.02
CA ASP A 132 -25.08 -8.52 -13.26
C ASP A 132 -25.54 -9.83 -12.60
N VAL A 133 -24.72 -10.88 -12.64
CA VAL A 133 -25.02 -12.16 -12.00
C VAL A 133 -24.74 -12.17 -10.49
N ASN A 134 -24.07 -11.14 -9.98
CA ASN A 134 -23.75 -10.97 -8.57
C ASN A 134 -24.17 -9.59 -8.04
N PRO A 135 -25.46 -9.25 -8.02
CA PRO A 135 -25.96 -7.89 -7.73
C PRO A 135 -25.64 -7.39 -6.32
N LYS A 136 -25.29 -8.28 -5.41
CA LYS A 136 -24.87 -7.96 -4.04
C LYS A 136 -23.35 -7.94 -3.87
N MET A 137 -22.58 -8.05 -4.97
CA MET A 137 -21.13 -8.05 -4.92
C MET A 137 -20.62 -6.75 -4.30
N PHE A 138 -19.79 -6.87 -3.28
CA PHE A 138 -19.02 -5.78 -2.70
C PHE A 138 -17.56 -6.05 -3.05
N GLY A 139 -16.92 -5.17 -3.80
CA GLY A 139 -15.63 -5.51 -4.36
C GLY A 139 -14.77 -4.37 -4.86
N LEU A 140 -13.52 -4.75 -5.16
CA LEU A 140 -12.50 -3.90 -5.76
C LEU A 140 -12.27 -4.32 -7.22
N VAL A 141 -12.18 -3.33 -8.09
CA VAL A 141 -11.78 -3.51 -9.50
C VAL A 141 -10.45 -2.80 -9.70
N PHE A 142 -9.37 -3.54 -9.93
CA PHE A 142 -8.06 -2.95 -10.20
C PHE A 142 -7.85 -2.72 -11.70
N CYS A 143 -7.41 -1.52 -12.06
CA CYS A 143 -7.03 -1.12 -13.41
C CYS A 143 -5.54 -0.74 -13.45
N ARG A 144 -4.90 -0.93 -14.61
CA ARG A 144 -3.47 -0.66 -14.79
C ARG A 144 -3.11 0.81 -14.82
N THR A 145 -4.05 1.68 -15.22
CA THR A 145 -3.79 3.11 -15.37
C THR A 145 -4.90 3.93 -14.73
N LYS A 146 -4.57 5.14 -14.28
CA LYS A 146 -5.53 6.12 -13.76
C LYS A 146 -6.66 6.40 -14.77
N ARG A 147 -6.32 6.47 -16.07
CA ARG A 147 -7.29 6.70 -17.14
C ARG A 147 -8.29 5.55 -17.26
N ASP A 148 -7.80 4.31 -17.23
CA ASP A 148 -8.68 3.14 -17.27
C ASP A 148 -9.56 3.08 -16.03
N THR A 149 -9.01 3.40 -14.85
CA THR A 149 -9.75 3.47 -13.58
C THR A 149 -10.93 4.43 -13.70
N GLN A 150 -10.67 5.66 -14.14
CA GLN A 150 -11.73 6.66 -14.32
C GLN A 150 -12.76 6.17 -15.34
N GLN A 151 -12.32 5.68 -16.50
CA GLN A 151 -13.21 5.24 -17.56
C GLN A 151 -14.10 4.06 -17.16
N VAL A 152 -13.53 3.08 -16.44
CA VAL A 152 -14.31 1.91 -15.95
C VAL A 152 -15.32 2.36 -14.92
N ALA A 153 -14.95 3.22 -13.98
CA ALA A 153 -15.86 3.77 -12.98
C ALA A 153 -17.00 4.56 -13.64
N ASP A 154 -16.70 5.45 -14.59
CA ASP A 154 -17.70 6.25 -15.33
C ASP A 154 -18.68 5.33 -16.11
N ASN A 155 -18.17 4.27 -16.71
CA ASN A 155 -19.01 3.30 -17.41
C ASN A 155 -19.94 2.55 -16.45
N LEU A 156 -19.42 2.11 -15.28
CA LEU A 156 -20.21 1.43 -14.26
C LEU A 156 -21.30 2.35 -13.71
N MET A 157 -20.98 3.60 -13.39
CA MET A 157 -21.96 4.59 -12.92
C MET A 157 -23.04 4.86 -13.96
N ARG A 158 -22.68 4.99 -15.24
CA ARG A 158 -23.62 5.16 -16.36
C ARG A 158 -24.55 3.96 -16.51
N ASP A 159 -24.04 2.77 -16.28
CA ASP A 159 -24.81 1.52 -16.32
C ASP A 159 -25.61 1.25 -15.04
N GLY A 160 -25.60 2.19 -14.08
CA GLY A 160 -26.43 2.16 -12.86
C GLY A 160 -25.81 1.45 -11.68
N TYR A 161 -24.50 1.11 -11.72
CA TYR A 161 -23.80 0.54 -10.57
C TYR A 161 -23.36 1.63 -9.60
N ASN A 162 -23.36 1.30 -8.31
CA ASN A 162 -22.81 2.14 -7.26
C ASN A 162 -21.28 1.97 -7.21
N ALA A 163 -20.57 2.72 -8.06
CA ALA A 163 -19.13 2.63 -8.27
C ALA A 163 -18.47 4.01 -8.21
N GLU A 164 -17.27 4.11 -7.66
CA GLU A 164 -16.45 5.34 -7.70
C GLU A 164 -14.98 5.00 -7.99
N PRO A 165 -14.23 5.92 -8.65
CA PRO A 165 -12.81 5.73 -8.92
C PRO A 165 -11.95 6.12 -7.71
N LEU A 166 -10.77 5.46 -7.60
CA LEU A 166 -9.72 5.81 -6.65
C LEU A 166 -8.36 5.77 -7.36
N HIS A 167 -7.76 6.93 -7.61
CA HIS A 167 -6.47 7.03 -8.28
C HIS A 167 -5.71 8.30 -7.89
N GLY A 168 -4.44 8.39 -8.28
CA GLY A 168 -3.53 9.44 -7.85
C GLY A 168 -3.86 10.86 -8.31
N ASP A 169 -4.77 11.06 -9.28
CA ASP A 169 -5.18 12.40 -9.72
C ASP A 169 -6.29 13.00 -8.84
N LEU A 170 -6.90 12.19 -7.97
CA LEU A 170 -7.81 12.68 -6.94
C LEU A 170 -7.03 13.39 -5.84
N SER A 171 -7.59 14.49 -5.32
CA SER A 171 -7.06 15.13 -4.10
C SER A 171 -7.14 14.18 -2.91
N GLN A 172 -6.32 14.41 -1.88
CA GLN A 172 -6.36 13.58 -0.67
C GLN A 172 -7.75 13.56 -0.04
N MET A 173 -8.42 14.70 0.03
CA MET A 173 -9.78 14.80 0.56
C MET A 173 -10.79 13.93 -0.22
N GLN A 174 -10.71 13.93 -1.56
CA GLN A 174 -11.57 13.08 -2.40
C GLN A 174 -11.29 11.58 -2.15
N ARG A 175 -9.99 11.20 -2.07
CA ARG A 175 -9.62 9.81 -1.77
C ARG A 175 -10.16 9.37 -0.41
N ASP A 176 -10.03 10.23 0.62
CA ASP A 176 -10.52 9.93 1.96
C ASP A 176 -12.05 9.78 1.97
N GLN A 177 -12.79 10.60 1.21
CA GLN A 177 -14.24 10.50 1.07
C GLN A 177 -14.67 9.18 0.39
N VAL A 178 -14.03 8.82 -0.73
CA VAL A 178 -14.32 7.57 -1.44
C VAL A 178 -14.03 6.37 -0.54
N MET A 179 -12.89 6.38 0.15
CA MET A 179 -12.52 5.32 1.07
C MET A 179 -13.46 5.21 2.28
N ALA A 180 -13.95 6.33 2.80
CA ALA A 180 -14.96 6.32 3.86
C ALA A 180 -16.24 5.64 3.38
N LYS A 181 -16.79 6.04 2.23
CA LYS A 181 -17.98 5.41 1.63
C LYS A 181 -17.80 3.89 1.43
N PHE A 182 -16.62 3.47 0.96
CA PHE A 182 -16.33 2.06 0.75
C PHE A 182 -16.27 1.28 2.07
N ARG A 183 -15.62 1.81 3.10
CA ARG A 183 -15.58 1.19 4.44
C ARG A 183 -16.95 1.10 5.09
N ASP A 184 -17.78 2.14 4.94
CA ASP A 184 -19.14 2.20 5.46
C ASP A 184 -20.13 1.40 4.61
N ARG A 185 -19.66 0.72 3.55
CA ARG A 185 -20.46 -0.07 2.59
C ARG A 185 -21.56 0.73 1.89
N THR A 186 -21.45 2.05 1.85
CA THR A 186 -22.34 2.92 1.07
C THR A 186 -21.90 3.01 -0.40
N LEU A 187 -20.64 2.65 -0.70
CA LEU A 187 -20.12 2.42 -2.03
C LEU A 187 -19.93 0.91 -2.22
N GLN A 188 -20.49 0.35 -3.29
CA GLN A 188 -20.47 -1.10 -3.56
C GLN A 188 -19.20 -1.54 -4.30
N ILE A 189 -18.77 -0.77 -5.29
CA ILE A 189 -17.65 -1.10 -6.16
C ILE A 189 -16.63 0.05 -6.14
N LEU A 190 -15.43 -0.26 -5.70
CA LEU A 190 -14.30 0.67 -5.76
C LEU A 190 -13.41 0.31 -6.95
N VAL A 191 -13.24 1.23 -7.89
CA VAL A 191 -12.35 1.04 -9.05
C VAL A 191 -11.04 1.77 -8.77
N ALA A 192 -9.92 1.05 -8.69
CA ALA A 192 -8.64 1.60 -8.22
C ALA A 192 -7.47 1.27 -9.16
N THR A 193 -6.41 2.08 -9.09
CA THR A 193 -5.05 1.70 -9.52
C THR A 193 -4.24 1.29 -8.31
N ASP A 194 -3.17 0.57 -8.54
CA ASP A 194 -2.07 0.42 -7.60
C ASP A 194 -1.41 1.77 -7.28
#